data_7c593b28e65a46a25708964120a1b0d2
#
_entry.id   7c593b28e65a46a25708964120a1b0d2
#
_cell.length_a   1.000
_cell.length_b   1.000
_cell.length_c   1.000
_cell.angle_alpha   90.00
_cell.angle_beta   90.00
_cell.angle_gamma   90.00
#
_symmetry.space_group_name_H-M   'P 1'
#
loop_
_entity.id
_entity.type
_entity.pdbx_description
1 polymer ?
#
loop_
_entity_poly.entity_id
_entity_poly.type
_entity_poly.pdbx_seq_one_letter_code
_entity_poly.pdbx_strand_id
1 'polypeptide(L)'
;MAFDIRIKKAFVCDLDGTLFMGPNPIVPAVNFVIDSTKSGRFRFFYLTNNTSKCPEEYMKKIAGAAIPVTPEQILTPLITLESYIREKGYRSVYLIASEKVKAHMADRLAGTGVSLDYDPEANELIALTYDKELTYAKLADATSLWNMRNVPPSPMCPVRTKNQTPVDFVATHPDNCCPSERGPIPDIGGMMKFLEITNGMKPSHVFGKPSPTLLAPVLAEFRPEEIAVVGDRLYTDKAIADNAGVDFVCVLSGETTPEDLANYKGKPPAIVVETFDKVDIQ
;
A
#
# COMPACT_ATOMS: atom_id res chain seq x y z
N MET A 1 -13.16 7.66 -23.64
CA MET A 1 -12.70 6.87 -24.80
C MET A 1 -12.85 5.41 -24.41
N ALA A 2 -13.11 4.52 -25.37
CA ALA A 2 -13.13 3.08 -25.09
C ALA A 2 -11.70 2.61 -24.76
N PHE A 3 -11.57 1.58 -23.91
CA PHE A 3 -10.28 0.95 -23.62
C PHE A 3 -9.66 0.38 -24.91
N ASP A 4 -8.41 0.70 -25.14
CA ASP A 4 -7.63 0.17 -26.29
C ASP A 4 -6.31 -0.42 -25.78
N ILE A 5 -6.25 -1.76 -25.73
CA ILE A 5 -5.08 -2.49 -25.27
C ILE A 5 -3.84 -2.23 -26.15
N ARG A 6 -4.01 -1.83 -27.42
CA ARG A 6 -2.90 -1.62 -28.36
C ARG A 6 -2.02 -0.43 -28.01
N ILE A 7 -2.58 0.55 -27.28
CA ILE A 7 -1.81 1.72 -26.82
C ILE A 7 -1.15 1.49 -25.45
N LYS A 8 -1.53 0.42 -24.75
CA LYS A 8 -0.97 0.12 -23.43
C LYS A 8 0.45 -0.39 -23.56
N LYS A 9 1.30 0.07 -22.66
CA LYS A 9 2.71 -0.35 -22.51
C LYS A 9 2.99 -0.92 -21.12
N ALA A 10 2.25 -0.44 -20.10
CA ALA A 10 2.43 -0.85 -18.73
C ALA A 10 1.11 -1.24 -18.07
N PHE A 11 1.14 -2.36 -17.35
CA PHE A 11 0.07 -2.79 -16.46
C PHE A 11 0.55 -2.78 -15.01
N VAL A 12 -0.23 -2.16 -14.13
CA VAL A 12 -0.02 -2.18 -12.68
C VAL A 12 -1.06 -3.12 -12.08
N CYS A 13 -0.63 -4.32 -11.73
CA CYS A 13 -1.51 -5.39 -11.29
C CYS A 13 -1.58 -5.45 -9.77
N ASP A 14 -2.78 -5.41 -9.21
CA ASP A 14 -2.99 -5.89 -7.85
C ASP A 14 -2.65 -7.37 -7.76
N LEU A 15 -2.41 -7.88 -6.55
CA LEU A 15 -2.01 -9.27 -6.33
C LEU A 15 -3.17 -10.15 -5.92
N ASP A 16 -3.79 -9.86 -4.77
CA ASP A 16 -4.79 -10.74 -4.17
C ASP A 16 -6.19 -10.46 -4.74
N GLY A 17 -6.80 -11.45 -5.38
CA GLY A 17 -8.04 -11.32 -6.17
C GLY A 17 -7.81 -11.05 -7.66
N THR A 18 -6.59 -10.68 -8.06
CA THR A 18 -6.23 -10.31 -9.43
C THR A 18 -5.28 -11.31 -10.09
N LEU A 19 -4.13 -11.56 -9.52
CA LEU A 19 -3.16 -12.57 -9.97
C LEU A 19 -3.12 -13.81 -9.08
N PHE A 20 -3.55 -13.65 -7.83
CA PHE A 20 -3.54 -14.74 -6.84
C PHE A 20 -4.85 -14.76 -6.05
N MET A 21 -5.25 -15.96 -5.63
CA MET A 21 -6.26 -16.15 -4.61
C MET A 21 -5.56 -16.74 -3.36
N GLY A 22 -5.22 -15.87 -2.42
CA GLY A 22 -4.35 -16.24 -1.30
C GLY A 22 -2.97 -16.74 -1.78
N PRO A 23 -2.57 -18.00 -1.46
CA PRO A 23 -1.31 -18.57 -1.95
C PRO A 23 -1.37 -19.05 -3.40
N ASN A 24 -2.56 -19.27 -3.97
CA ASN A 24 -2.73 -19.94 -5.25
C ASN A 24 -2.75 -18.94 -6.41
N PRO A 25 -2.01 -19.19 -7.51
CA PRO A 25 -2.08 -18.36 -8.71
C PRO A 25 -3.43 -18.52 -9.43
N ILE A 26 -3.98 -17.43 -9.95
CA ILE A 26 -5.07 -17.44 -10.92
C ILE A 26 -4.42 -17.75 -12.27
N VAL A 27 -4.40 -19.06 -12.62
CA VAL A 27 -3.57 -19.60 -13.69
C VAL A 27 -3.74 -18.87 -15.03
N PRO A 28 -4.97 -18.55 -15.53
CA PRO A 28 -5.09 -17.81 -16.79
C PRO A 28 -4.44 -16.41 -16.75
N ALA A 29 -4.67 -15.66 -15.68
CA ALA A 29 -4.10 -14.33 -15.49
C ALA A 29 -2.56 -14.37 -15.41
N VAL A 30 -2.02 -15.33 -14.64
CA VAL A 30 -0.56 -15.53 -14.50
C VAL A 30 0.08 -15.90 -15.82
N ASN A 31 -0.51 -16.84 -16.58
CA ASN A 31 0.00 -17.22 -17.91
C ASN A 31 0.01 -16.03 -18.88
N PHE A 32 -1.04 -15.22 -18.89
CA PHE A 32 -1.07 -14.01 -19.71
C PHE A 32 0.11 -13.05 -19.37
N VAL A 33 0.38 -12.84 -18.08
CA VAL A 33 1.51 -12.02 -17.63
C VAL A 33 2.84 -12.61 -18.08
N ILE A 34 3.04 -13.94 -17.93
CA ILE A 34 4.26 -14.64 -18.34
C ILE A 34 4.50 -14.50 -19.85
N ASP A 35 3.49 -14.80 -20.67
CA ASP A 35 3.61 -14.80 -22.12
C ASP A 35 3.82 -13.39 -22.67
N SER A 36 3.10 -12.40 -22.12
CA SER A 36 3.25 -11.00 -22.48
C SER A 36 4.61 -10.44 -22.06
N THR A 37 5.17 -10.86 -20.92
CA THR A 37 6.51 -10.47 -20.48
C THR A 37 7.57 -11.08 -21.40
N LYS A 38 7.47 -12.38 -21.72
CA LYS A 38 8.41 -13.08 -22.61
C LYS A 38 8.44 -12.50 -24.02
N SER A 39 7.29 -12.09 -24.54
CA SER A 39 7.18 -11.45 -25.85
C SER A 39 7.62 -9.98 -25.86
N GLY A 40 7.88 -9.38 -24.69
CA GLY A 40 8.19 -7.95 -24.56
C GLY A 40 7.03 -7.03 -24.90
N ARG A 41 5.80 -7.55 -24.93
CA ARG A 41 4.61 -6.80 -25.34
C ARG A 41 4.24 -5.73 -24.31
N PHE A 42 4.27 -6.09 -23.00
CA PHE A 42 3.92 -5.20 -21.92
C PHE A 42 4.95 -5.27 -20.79
N ARG A 43 5.08 -4.16 -20.05
CA ARG A 43 5.78 -4.13 -18.78
C ARG A 43 4.78 -4.23 -17.65
N PHE A 44 5.06 -5.09 -16.66
CA PHE A 44 4.19 -5.31 -15.51
C PHE A 44 4.80 -4.76 -14.24
N PHE A 45 3.96 -4.17 -13.41
CA PHE A 45 4.27 -3.75 -12.05
C PHE A 45 3.25 -4.41 -11.11
N TYR A 46 3.64 -4.69 -9.89
CA TYR A 46 2.86 -5.46 -8.93
C TYR A 46 2.61 -4.60 -7.70
N LEU A 47 1.34 -4.29 -7.47
CA LEU A 47 0.89 -3.32 -6.48
C LEU A 47 0.20 -4.02 -5.31
N THR A 48 0.58 -3.69 -4.09
CA THR A 48 -0.12 -4.19 -2.89
C THR A 48 -0.13 -3.16 -1.77
N ASN A 49 -1.24 -3.06 -1.02
CA ASN A 49 -1.33 -2.28 0.20
C ASN A 49 -0.74 -3.00 1.42
N ASN A 50 -0.62 -4.31 1.35
CA ASN A 50 -0.28 -5.11 2.52
C ASN A 50 1.20 -4.93 2.92
N THR A 51 1.43 -4.24 4.02
CA THR A 51 2.75 -3.94 4.59
C THR A 51 3.15 -4.86 5.75
N SER A 52 2.44 -5.98 5.95
CA SER A 52 2.88 -7.04 6.89
C SER A 52 4.03 -7.89 6.35
N LYS A 53 4.38 -7.71 5.07
CA LYS A 53 5.46 -8.40 4.38
C LYS A 53 6.38 -7.40 3.70
N CYS A 54 7.65 -7.77 3.57
CA CYS A 54 8.65 -6.99 2.84
C CYS A 54 8.52 -7.19 1.32
N PRO A 55 8.99 -6.26 0.48
CA PRO A 55 8.94 -6.38 -0.98
C PRO A 55 9.53 -7.68 -1.52
N GLU A 56 10.59 -8.20 -0.90
CA GLU A 56 11.26 -9.45 -1.29
C GLU A 56 10.35 -10.70 -1.14
N GLU A 57 9.40 -10.65 -0.20
CA GLU A 57 8.44 -11.75 -0.03
C GLU A 57 7.41 -11.77 -1.16
N TYR A 58 7.00 -10.59 -1.64
CA TYR A 58 6.17 -10.47 -2.83
C TYR A 58 6.90 -10.91 -4.08
N MET A 59 8.17 -10.52 -4.24
CA MET A 59 9.01 -11.02 -5.33
C MET A 59 9.09 -12.55 -5.32
N LYS A 60 9.32 -13.17 -4.15
CA LYS A 60 9.35 -14.64 -4.03
C LYS A 60 8.01 -15.28 -4.40
N LYS A 61 6.88 -14.68 -3.98
CA LYS A 61 5.52 -15.15 -4.33
C LYS A 61 5.32 -15.12 -5.85
N ILE A 62 5.66 -13.99 -6.49
CA ILE A 62 5.49 -13.77 -7.93
C ILE A 62 6.42 -14.68 -8.73
N ALA A 63 7.70 -14.75 -8.38
CA ALA A 63 8.68 -15.65 -9.01
C ALA A 63 8.32 -17.13 -8.84
N GLY A 64 7.72 -17.50 -7.70
CA GLY A 64 7.20 -18.85 -7.43
C GLY A 64 6.09 -19.28 -8.40
N ALA A 65 5.37 -18.32 -9.00
CA ALA A 65 4.41 -18.55 -10.07
C ALA A 65 5.04 -18.47 -11.49
N ALA A 66 6.37 -18.54 -11.58
CA ALA A 66 7.16 -18.44 -12.82
C ALA A 66 7.03 -17.10 -13.56
N ILE A 67 6.55 -16.05 -12.91
CA ILE A 67 6.54 -14.69 -13.47
C ILE A 67 7.93 -14.08 -13.30
N PRO A 68 8.61 -13.63 -14.37
CA PRO A 68 9.83 -12.84 -14.25
C PRO A 68 9.55 -11.52 -13.55
N VAL A 69 10.28 -11.21 -12.48
CA VAL A 69 10.07 -10.00 -11.68
C VAL A 69 11.39 -9.43 -11.16
N THR A 70 11.50 -8.12 -11.17
CA THR A 70 12.63 -7.37 -10.58
C THR A 70 12.15 -6.51 -9.40
N PRO A 71 13.06 -6.06 -8.52
CA PRO A 71 12.69 -5.24 -7.36
C PRO A 71 11.91 -3.97 -7.72
N GLU A 72 12.27 -3.32 -8.83
CA GLU A 72 11.68 -2.06 -9.30
C GLU A 72 10.22 -2.22 -9.75
N GLN A 73 9.78 -3.46 -10.00
CA GLN A 73 8.40 -3.75 -10.39
C GLN A 73 7.47 -3.94 -9.18
N ILE A 74 8.00 -3.98 -7.96
CA ILE A 74 7.18 -4.13 -6.74
C ILE A 74 6.82 -2.75 -6.18
N LEU A 75 5.53 -2.47 -6.10
CA LEU A 75 5.00 -1.22 -5.60
C LEU A 75 4.29 -1.47 -4.26
N THR A 76 4.90 -1.02 -3.17
CA THR A 76 4.33 -1.15 -1.82
C THR A 76 4.44 0.16 -1.05
N PRO A 77 3.54 0.41 -0.09
CA PRO A 77 3.62 1.60 0.77
C PRO A 77 4.89 1.66 1.63
N LEU A 78 5.61 0.55 1.83
CA LEU A 78 6.91 0.56 2.55
C LEU A 78 7.97 1.32 1.75
N ILE A 79 7.99 1.16 0.41
CA ILE A 79 8.92 1.90 -0.48
C ILE A 79 8.59 3.39 -0.46
N THR A 80 7.29 3.74 -0.48
CA THR A 80 6.86 5.14 -0.39
C THR A 80 7.20 5.74 0.98
N LEU A 81 7.02 4.99 2.07
CA LEU A 81 7.41 5.42 3.41
C LEU A 81 8.94 5.65 3.51
N GLU A 82 9.76 4.75 2.95
CA GLU A 82 11.21 4.93 2.88
C GLU A 82 11.56 6.25 2.18
N SER A 83 11.00 6.47 0.99
CA SER A 83 11.22 7.70 0.22
C SER A 83 10.80 8.93 1.00
N TYR A 84 9.65 8.91 1.65
CA TYR A 84 9.15 10.00 2.48
C TYR A 84 10.08 10.33 3.65
N ILE A 85 10.58 9.30 4.37
CA ILE A 85 11.54 9.48 5.47
C ILE A 85 12.82 10.17 4.96
N ARG A 86 13.34 9.73 3.81
CA ARG A 86 14.56 10.31 3.19
C ARG A 86 14.34 11.74 2.73
N GLU A 87 13.26 12.01 2.02
CA GLU A 87 12.93 13.34 1.46
C GLU A 87 12.70 14.39 2.56
N LYS A 88 12.03 14.00 3.65
CA LYS A 88 11.82 14.87 4.81
C LYS A 88 13.07 15.03 5.69
N GLY A 89 14.05 14.15 5.54
CA GLY A 89 15.28 14.19 6.31
C GLY A 89 15.10 13.81 7.79
N TYR A 90 14.05 13.03 8.12
CA TYR A 90 13.86 12.55 9.50
C TYR A 90 15.05 11.75 9.99
N ARG A 91 15.41 11.93 11.26
CA ARG A 91 16.51 11.24 11.93
C ARG A 91 16.05 10.22 12.96
N SER A 92 14.85 10.37 13.47
CA SER A 92 14.28 9.47 14.46
C SER A 92 12.80 9.25 14.18
N VAL A 93 12.45 8.01 13.90
CA VAL A 93 11.10 7.56 13.52
C VAL A 93 10.66 6.47 14.49
N TYR A 94 9.54 6.64 15.15
CA TYR A 94 8.91 5.53 15.85
C TYR A 94 8.13 4.68 14.84
N LEU A 95 8.74 3.58 14.39
CA LEU A 95 8.15 2.68 13.42
C LEU A 95 7.36 1.56 14.13
N ILE A 96 6.03 1.59 13.99
CA ILE A 96 5.13 0.54 14.46
C ILE A 96 5.04 -0.52 13.36
N ALA A 97 5.79 -1.59 13.51
CA ALA A 97 5.95 -2.65 12.53
C ALA A 97 6.29 -3.98 13.23
N SER A 98 6.14 -5.10 12.51
CA SER A 98 6.73 -6.37 12.93
C SER A 98 8.25 -6.28 12.92
N GLU A 99 8.92 -7.11 13.71
CA GLU A 99 10.40 -7.11 13.78
C GLU A 99 11.03 -7.30 12.40
N LYS A 100 10.42 -8.12 11.57
CA LYS A 100 10.89 -8.36 10.19
C LYS A 100 10.81 -7.12 9.31
N VAL A 101 9.68 -6.42 9.33
CA VAL A 101 9.50 -5.18 8.55
C VAL A 101 10.41 -4.08 9.08
N LYS A 102 10.59 -4.01 10.42
CA LYS A 102 11.51 -3.06 11.05
C LYS A 102 12.96 -3.30 10.62
N ALA A 103 13.41 -4.56 10.62
CA ALA A 103 14.74 -4.94 10.15
C ALA A 103 14.94 -4.58 8.66
N HIS A 104 13.95 -4.88 7.81
CA HIS A 104 13.99 -4.50 6.39
C HIS A 104 14.12 -2.98 6.22
N MET A 105 13.30 -2.18 6.95
CA MET A 105 13.39 -0.72 6.87
C MET A 105 14.73 -0.19 7.39
N ALA A 106 15.30 -0.81 8.43
CA ALA A 106 16.63 -0.45 8.94
C ALA A 106 17.72 -0.69 7.87
N ASP A 107 17.67 -1.83 7.19
CA ASP A 107 18.59 -2.13 6.08
C ASP A 107 18.43 -1.14 4.93
N ARG A 108 17.19 -0.84 4.55
CA ARG A 108 16.89 0.13 3.50
C ARG A 108 17.36 1.54 3.83
N LEU A 109 17.26 1.95 5.09
CA LEU A 109 17.69 3.27 5.60
C LEU A 109 19.16 3.27 6.09
N ALA A 110 19.90 2.17 5.88
CA ALA A 110 21.30 2.11 6.27
C ALA A 110 22.13 3.27 5.68
N GLY A 111 23.04 3.81 6.48
CA GLY A 111 23.88 4.95 6.09
C GLY A 111 23.20 6.32 6.17
N THR A 112 21.89 6.41 6.44
CA THR A 112 21.19 7.69 6.65
C THR A 112 21.30 8.20 8.08
N GLY A 113 21.60 7.32 9.05
CA GLY A 113 21.62 7.63 10.48
C GLY A 113 20.22 7.71 11.11
N VAL A 114 19.18 7.21 10.44
CA VAL A 114 17.80 7.17 10.97
C VAL A 114 17.67 6.06 12.02
N SER A 115 17.18 6.41 13.22
CA SER A 115 16.70 5.44 14.22
C SER A 115 15.24 5.10 13.95
N LEU A 116 14.86 3.83 14.17
CA LEU A 116 13.47 3.34 14.02
C LEU A 116 12.85 2.93 15.37
N ASP A 117 13.51 3.27 16.48
CA ASP A 117 13.08 2.91 17.82
C ASP A 117 12.26 4.01 18.49
N TYR A 118 11.53 3.62 19.55
CA TYR A 118 10.86 4.57 20.40
C TYR A 118 11.87 5.39 21.22
N ASP A 119 11.88 6.69 21.01
CA ASP A 119 12.58 7.68 21.82
C ASP A 119 11.74 8.97 21.88
N PRO A 120 11.04 9.22 23.00
CA PRO A 120 10.13 10.36 23.09
C PRO A 120 10.83 11.73 23.00
N GLU A 121 12.14 11.80 23.26
CA GLU A 121 12.93 13.03 23.13
C GLU A 121 13.43 13.25 21.68
N ALA A 122 13.65 12.17 20.92
CA ALA A 122 14.25 12.24 19.60
C ALA A 122 13.23 12.08 18.46
N ASN A 123 12.17 11.27 18.64
CA ASN A 123 11.26 10.95 17.53
C ASN A 123 10.62 12.20 16.91
N GLU A 124 10.67 12.27 15.59
CA GLU A 124 10.11 13.31 14.72
C GLU A 124 8.89 12.83 13.97
N LEU A 125 8.77 11.51 13.79
CA LEU A 125 7.72 10.84 13.04
C LEU A 125 7.25 9.58 13.78
N ILE A 126 5.93 9.36 13.79
CA ILE A 126 5.30 8.07 14.09
C ILE A 126 4.83 7.48 12.76
N ALA A 127 5.28 6.27 12.42
CA ALA A 127 4.91 5.59 11.19
C ALA A 127 4.20 4.26 11.52
N LEU A 128 2.93 4.12 11.09
CA LEU A 128 2.12 2.94 11.32
C LEU A 128 2.09 2.06 10.08
N THR A 129 2.56 0.82 10.21
CA THR A 129 2.47 -0.22 9.19
C THR A 129 1.50 -1.33 9.62
N TYR A 130 1.19 -2.29 8.73
CA TYR A 130 0.39 -3.45 9.12
C TYR A 130 1.21 -4.42 9.96
N ASP A 131 1.19 -4.17 11.26
CA ASP A 131 1.93 -4.95 12.25
C ASP A 131 1.08 -6.08 12.83
N LYS A 132 1.39 -7.33 12.42
CA LYS A 132 0.74 -8.53 12.97
C LYS A 132 1.29 -8.94 14.35
N GLU A 133 2.36 -8.28 14.80
CA GLU A 133 2.97 -8.43 16.13
C GLU A 133 2.62 -7.22 17.02
N LEU A 134 1.55 -6.49 16.67
CA LEU A 134 1.10 -5.31 17.38
C LEU A 134 0.77 -5.64 18.84
N THR A 135 1.38 -4.89 19.75
CA THR A 135 1.10 -4.98 21.19
C THR A 135 0.43 -3.72 21.69
N TYR A 136 -0.24 -3.82 22.84
CA TYR A 136 -0.76 -2.64 23.52
C TYR A 136 0.34 -1.62 23.85
N ALA A 137 1.54 -2.09 24.19
CA ALA A 137 2.69 -1.23 24.48
C ALA A 137 3.04 -0.33 23.27
N LYS A 138 3.11 -0.90 22.06
CA LYS A 138 3.38 -0.11 20.86
C LYS A 138 2.35 1.00 20.62
N LEU A 139 1.07 0.73 20.88
CA LEU A 139 0.00 1.74 20.78
C LEU A 139 0.07 2.77 21.90
N ALA A 140 0.37 2.33 23.13
CA ALA A 140 0.54 3.22 24.29
C ALA A 140 1.74 4.17 24.11
N ASP A 141 2.85 3.70 23.57
CA ASP A 141 4.02 4.50 23.25
C ASP A 141 3.69 5.56 22.19
N ALA A 142 3.00 5.18 21.11
CA ALA A 142 2.57 6.12 20.07
C ALA A 142 1.67 7.22 20.62
N THR A 143 0.64 6.83 21.40
CA THR A 143 -0.30 7.80 22.00
C THR A 143 0.36 8.66 23.05
N SER A 144 1.29 8.12 23.84
CA SER A 144 2.06 8.88 24.83
C SER A 144 2.95 9.92 24.16
N LEU A 145 3.69 9.52 23.12
CA LEU A 145 4.53 10.44 22.33
C LEU A 145 3.69 11.56 21.73
N TRP A 146 2.55 11.23 21.10
CA TRP A 146 1.62 12.20 20.54
C TRP A 146 1.12 13.18 21.60
N ASN A 147 0.68 12.68 22.75
CA ASN A 147 0.19 13.51 23.85
C ASN A 147 1.27 14.45 24.40
N MET A 148 2.47 13.95 24.59
CA MET A 148 3.59 14.75 25.12
C MET A 148 4.02 15.88 24.18
N ARG A 149 3.79 15.75 22.89
CA ARG A 149 4.32 16.64 21.85
C ARG A 149 3.24 17.48 21.15
N ASN A 150 2.06 16.94 20.90
CA ASN A 150 1.02 17.53 20.06
C ASN A 150 -0.20 18.04 20.83
N VAL A 151 -0.46 17.49 22.02
CA VAL A 151 -1.63 17.89 22.83
C VAL A 151 -1.24 18.95 23.85
N PRO A 152 -2.02 20.03 24.06
CA PRO A 152 -1.71 21.02 25.10
C PRO A 152 -1.64 20.40 26.50
N PRO A 153 -0.80 20.95 27.41
CA PRO A 153 -0.72 20.48 28.80
C PRO A 153 -2.09 20.53 29.50
N SER A 154 -2.43 19.48 30.24
CA SER A 154 -3.65 19.41 31.03
C SER A 154 -3.44 18.50 32.25
N PRO A 155 -4.33 18.52 33.25
CA PRO A 155 -4.27 17.58 34.37
C PRO A 155 -4.29 16.09 33.91
N MET A 156 -4.93 15.80 32.77
CA MET A 156 -4.97 14.45 32.19
C MET A 156 -3.72 14.11 31.35
N CYS A 157 -2.95 15.13 30.97
CA CYS A 157 -1.71 14.97 30.17
C CYS A 157 -0.63 15.93 30.70
N PRO A 158 -0.09 15.68 31.90
CA PRO A 158 0.85 16.61 32.55
C PRO A 158 2.30 16.43 32.09
N VAL A 159 2.66 15.24 31.58
CA VAL A 159 4.04 14.89 31.22
C VAL A 159 4.39 15.50 29.86
N ARG A 160 5.61 16.04 29.78
CA ARG A 160 6.18 16.63 28.55
C ARG A 160 7.59 16.14 28.32
N THR A 161 7.95 16.04 27.05
CA THR A 161 9.35 15.90 26.63
C THR A 161 10.08 17.24 26.72
N LYS A 162 11.40 17.23 26.78
CA LYS A 162 12.21 18.46 26.65
C LYS A 162 12.06 19.05 25.25
N ASN A 163 12.06 18.20 24.25
CA ASN A 163 11.76 18.57 22.87
C ASN A 163 10.25 18.80 22.71
N GLN A 164 9.83 20.02 22.39
CA GLN A 164 8.43 20.42 22.22
C GLN A 164 8.01 20.54 20.74
N THR A 165 8.88 20.17 19.79
CA THR A 165 8.51 20.13 18.36
C THR A 165 7.41 19.08 18.16
N PRO A 166 6.28 19.41 17.53
CA PRO A 166 5.24 18.42 17.23
C PRO A 166 5.80 17.22 16.45
N VAL A 167 5.34 16.03 16.81
CA VAL A 167 5.66 14.81 16.08
C VAL A 167 4.65 14.62 14.94
N ASP A 168 5.11 14.24 13.76
CA ASP A 168 4.23 13.88 12.65
C ASP A 168 3.72 12.44 12.80
N PHE A 169 2.58 12.13 12.16
CA PHE A 169 2.03 10.77 12.12
C PHE A 169 1.62 10.41 10.70
N VAL A 170 2.08 9.26 10.23
CA VAL A 170 1.75 8.72 8.91
C VAL A 170 1.33 7.25 9.01
N ALA A 171 0.57 6.79 8.01
CA ALA A 171 0.15 5.41 7.90
C ALA A 171 0.40 4.87 6.49
N THR A 172 0.67 3.58 6.36
CA THR A 172 1.01 2.99 5.08
C THR A 172 -0.18 2.76 4.16
N HIS A 173 -1.39 2.51 4.69
CA HIS A 173 -2.61 2.37 3.88
C HIS A 173 -3.88 2.52 4.72
N PRO A 174 -5.06 2.74 4.11
CA PRO A 174 -6.29 3.03 4.85
C PRO A 174 -7.19 1.80 5.08
N ASP A 175 -6.82 0.60 4.67
CA ASP A 175 -7.69 -0.57 4.66
C ASP A 175 -8.15 -0.91 6.09
N ASN A 176 -9.47 -1.02 6.31
CA ASN A 176 -10.05 -1.28 7.63
C ASN A 176 -9.85 -2.73 8.09
N CYS A 177 -9.81 -3.65 7.13
CA CYS A 177 -9.66 -5.08 7.40
C CYS A 177 -8.84 -5.77 6.29
N CYS A 178 -8.18 -6.86 6.68
CA CYS A 178 -7.49 -7.78 5.78
C CYS A 178 -8.31 -9.07 5.68
N PRO A 179 -8.54 -9.64 4.48
CA PRO A 179 -9.18 -10.93 4.32
C PRO A 179 -8.39 -12.05 5.01
N SER A 180 -9.09 -13.00 5.63
CA SER A 180 -8.51 -14.23 6.14
C SER A 180 -9.48 -15.40 5.97
N GLU A 181 -8.99 -16.64 6.11
CA GLU A 181 -9.81 -17.86 6.05
C GLU A 181 -10.92 -17.89 7.12
N ARG A 182 -10.77 -17.12 8.20
CA ARG A 182 -11.73 -17.03 9.31
C ARG A 182 -12.61 -15.78 9.24
N GLY A 183 -12.60 -15.07 8.10
CA GLY A 183 -13.28 -13.80 7.92
C GLY A 183 -12.34 -12.59 8.05
N PRO A 184 -12.87 -11.37 7.94
CA PRO A 184 -12.06 -10.14 8.01
C PRO A 184 -11.38 -9.98 9.36
N ILE A 185 -10.08 -9.66 9.35
CA ILE A 185 -9.30 -9.33 10.55
C ILE A 185 -8.88 -7.85 10.52
N PRO A 186 -8.64 -7.20 11.69
CA PRO A 186 -8.29 -5.79 11.75
C PRO A 186 -7.04 -5.46 10.93
N ASP A 187 -7.09 -4.34 10.23
CA ASP A 187 -5.98 -3.75 9.50
C ASP A 187 -5.76 -2.29 9.92
N ILE A 188 -4.85 -1.57 9.29
CA ILE A 188 -4.38 -0.22 9.68
C ILE A 188 -5.52 0.78 9.82
N GLY A 189 -6.53 0.75 8.94
CA GLY A 189 -7.67 1.65 9.01
C GLY A 189 -8.41 1.54 10.35
N GLY A 190 -8.60 0.31 10.85
CA GLY A 190 -9.15 0.07 12.19
C GLY A 190 -8.24 0.62 13.30
N MET A 191 -6.93 0.43 13.17
CA MET A 191 -5.93 0.93 14.12
C MET A 191 -5.87 2.46 14.13
N MET A 192 -5.93 3.10 12.96
CA MET A 192 -6.01 4.58 12.86
C MET A 192 -7.27 5.11 13.55
N LYS A 193 -8.41 4.46 13.40
CA LYS A 193 -9.65 4.84 14.08
C LYS A 193 -9.54 4.69 15.60
N PHE A 194 -8.89 3.64 16.08
CA PHE A 194 -8.60 3.46 17.50
C PHE A 194 -7.77 4.65 18.04
N LEU A 195 -6.69 5.03 17.35
CA LEU A 195 -5.84 6.16 17.73
C LEU A 195 -6.58 7.50 17.64
N GLU A 196 -7.40 7.69 16.61
CA GLU A 196 -8.23 8.90 16.45
C GLU A 196 -9.24 9.07 17.60
N ILE A 197 -9.94 8.00 17.98
CA ILE A 197 -10.93 8.03 19.06
C ILE A 197 -10.26 8.22 20.43
N THR A 198 -9.07 7.65 20.63
CA THR A 198 -8.35 7.71 21.91
C THR A 198 -7.85 9.12 22.23
N ASN A 199 -7.27 9.83 21.28
CA ASN A 199 -6.62 11.13 21.53
C ASN A 199 -6.58 12.09 20.33
N GLY A 200 -7.43 11.87 19.32
CA GLY A 200 -7.52 12.73 18.14
C GLY A 200 -6.36 12.56 17.16
N MET A 201 -5.54 11.52 17.31
CA MET A 201 -4.36 11.27 16.48
C MET A 201 -4.79 10.87 15.06
N LYS A 202 -4.50 11.72 14.07
CA LYS A 202 -4.82 11.50 12.66
C LYS A 202 -3.55 11.55 11.82
N PRO A 203 -3.39 10.63 10.85
CA PRO A 203 -2.23 10.68 9.97
C PRO A 203 -2.30 11.90 9.05
N SER A 204 -1.16 12.58 8.89
CA SER A 204 -0.97 13.65 7.90
C SER A 204 -0.92 13.10 6.47
N HIS A 205 -0.42 11.87 6.31
CA HIS A 205 -0.33 11.16 5.03
C HIS A 205 -0.69 9.68 5.19
N VAL A 206 -1.36 9.15 4.16
CA VAL A 206 -1.62 7.72 3.99
C VAL A 206 -1.12 7.33 2.59
N PHE A 207 -0.13 6.43 2.52
CA PHE A 207 0.64 6.18 1.30
C PHE A 207 0.06 5.13 0.35
N GLY A 208 -0.73 4.19 0.87
CA GLY A 208 -1.31 3.09 0.11
C GLY A 208 -2.44 3.52 -0.83
N LYS A 209 -2.92 2.59 -1.66
CA LYS A 209 -4.15 2.80 -2.44
C LYS A 209 -5.24 3.37 -1.52
N PRO A 210 -5.96 4.41 -1.91
CA PRO A 210 -6.08 5.00 -3.25
C PRO A 210 -5.11 6.16 -3.56
N SER A 211 -4.04 6.36 -2.78
CA SER A 211 -3.06 7.42 -3.04
C SER A 211 -2.29 7.14 -4.35
N PRO A 212 -2.25 8.08 -5.31
CA PRO A 212 -1.54 7.90 -6.58
C PRO A 212 -0.01 7.90 -6.43
N THR A 213 0.53 8.24 -5.26
CA THR A 213 1.98 8.27 -5.00
C THR A 213 2.64 6.92 -5.23
N LEU A 214 1.91 5.80 -5.02
CA LEU A 214 2.41 4.46 -5.34
C LEU A 214 2.72 4.26 -6.82
N LEU A 215 2.05 5.00 -7.72
CA LEU A 215 2.25 4.89 -9.16
C LEU A 215 3.34 5.85 -9.67
N ALA A 216 3.95 6.67 -8.81
CA ALA A 216 4.97 7.64 -9.22
C ALA A 216 6.11 7.02 -10.04
N PRO A 217 6.68 5.83 -9.69
CA PRO A 217 7.72 5.21 -10.52
C PRO A 217 7.23 4.86 -11.93
N VAL A 218 5.99 4.41 -12.07
CA VAL A 218 5.40 4.04 -13.36
C VAL A 218 5.10 5.27 -14.21
N LEU A 219 4.55 6.31 -13.57
CA LEU A 219 4.23 7.59 -14.22
C LEU A 219 5.49 8.36 -14.65
N ALA A 220 6.64 8.06 -14.06
CA ALA A 220 7.93 8.61 -14.50
C ALA A 220 8.44 7.98 -15.82
N GLU A 221 8.00 6.74 -16.16
CA GLU A 221 8.44 6.03 -17.36
C GLU A 221 7.41 6.08 -18.50
N PHE A 222 6.11 6.10 -18.16
CA PHE A 222 5.01 5.96 -19.12
C PHE A 222 4.02 7.09 -19.00
N ARG A 223 3.41 7.48 -20.12
CA ARG A 223 2.31 8.45 -20.12
C ARG A 223 1.05 7.81 -19.55
N PRO A 224 0.15 8.57 -18.90
CA PRO A 224 -1.06 8.02 -18.29
C PRO A 224 -1.91 7.16 -19.23
N GLU A 225 -2.04 7.54 -20.51
CA GLU A 225 -2.80 6.80 -21.50
C GLU A 225 -2.15 5.44 -21.88
N GLU A 226 -0.86 5.25 -21.60
CA GLU A 226 -0.12 4.02 -21.84
C GLU A 226 -0.18 3.04 -20.66
N ILE A 227 -0.78 3.47 -19.54
CA ILE A 227 -0.87 2.70 -18.29
C ILE A 227 -2.29 2.20 -18.10
N ALA A 228 -2.44 1.00 -17.53
CA ALA A 228 -3.68 0.56 -16.92
C ALA A 228 -3.40 -0.11 -15.57
N VAL A 229 -4.20 0.23 -14.57
CA VAL A 229 -4.27 -0.51 -13.30
C VAL A 229 -5.23 -1.67 -13.49
N VAL A 230 -4.84 -2.85 -13.02
CA VAL A 230 -5.66 -4.08 -13.04
C VAL A 230 -5.93 -4.47 -11.61
N GLY A 231 -7.18 -4.63 -11.23
CA GLY A 231 -7.56 -4.95 -9.86
C GLY A 231 -8.99 -5.42 -9.75
N ASP A 232 -9.31 -5.93 -8.57
CA ASP A 232 -10.61 -6.49 -8.23
C ASP A 232 -11.45 -5.61 -7.30
N ARG A 233 -10.91 -4.44 -6.85
CA ARG A 233 -11.59 -3.59 -5.88
C ARG A 233 -11.86 -2.19 -6.42
N LEU A 234 -13.13 -1.76 -6.33
CA LEU A 234 -13.53 -0.43 -6.79
C LEU A 234 -13.05 0.69 -5.85
N TYR A 235 -13.00 0.43 -4.56
CA TYR A 235 -12.66 1.46 -3.54
C TYR A 235 -11.15 1.66 -3.33
N THR A 236 -10.30 0.76 -3.85
CA THR A 236 -8.84 0.88 -3.79
C THR A 236 -8.21 0.95 -5.17
N ASP A 237 -8.33 -0.12 -5.98
CA ASP A 237 -7.65 -0.25 -7.28
C ASP A 237 -8.23 0.69 -8.34
N LYS A 238 -9.56 0.77 -8.40
CA LYS A 238 -10.24 1.74 -9.27
C LYS A 238 -9.95 3.16 -8.81
N ALA A 239 -10.00 3.40 -7.51
CA ALA A 239 -9.77 4.73 -6.95
C ALA A 239 -8.33 5.23 -7.19
N ILE A 240 -7.30 4.37 -7.05
CA ILE A 240 -5.92 4.80 -7.39
C ILE A 240 -5.77 5.07 -8.89
N ALA A 241 -6.41 4.29 -9.76
CA ALA A 241 -6.39 4.54 -11.20
C ALA A 241 -7.04 5.89 -11.55
N ASP A 242 -8.21 6.20 -10.95
CA ASP A 242 -8.87 7.49 -11.13
C ASP A 242 -8.03 8.66 -10.64
N ASN A 243 -7.44 8.53 -9.45
CA ASN A 243 -6.61 9.56 -8.85
C ASN A 243 -5.31 9.81 -9.62
N ALA A 244 -4.80 8.79 -10.31
CA ALA A 244 -3.62 8.89 -11.17
C ALA A 244 -3.96 9.29 -12.63
N GLY A 245 -5.24 9.31 -13.00
CA GLY A 245 -5.68 9.62 -14.37
C GLY A 245 -5.34 8.53 -15.39
N VAL A 246 -5.25 7.26 -14.95
CA VAL A 246 -4.96 6.10 -15.81
C VAL A 246 -6.20 5.22 -15.98
N ASP A 247 -6.18 4.32 -16.95
CA ASP A 247 -7.28 3.38 -17.15
C ASP A 247 -7.32 2.32 -16.06
N PHE A 248 -8.52 1.80 -15.79
CA PHE A 248 -8.76 0.70 -14.87
C PHE A 248 -9.41 -0.50 -15.57
N VAL A 249 -8.77 -1.64 -15.46
CA VAL A 249 -9.27 -2.96 -15.83
C VAL A 249 -9.81 -3.64 -14.59
N CYS A 250 -11.10 -3.81 -14.50
CA CYS A 250 -11.75 -4.52 -13.41
C CYS A 250 -11.78 -6.01 -13.73
N VAL A 251 -11.22 -6.83 -12.84
CA VAL A 251 -11.34 -8.30 -12.91
C VAL A 251 -12.40 -8.78 -11.90
N LEU A 252 -13.18 -9.77 -12.30
CA LEU A 252 -14.22 -10.38 -11.46
C LEU A 252 -13.73 -11.65 -10.74
N SER A 253 -12.43 -11.88 -10.76
CA SER A 253 -11.79 -13.01 -10.07
C SER A 253 -11.62 -12.81 -8.55
N GLY A 254 -11.93 -11.61 -8.04
CA GLY A 254 -11.75 -11.25 -6.64
C GLY A 254 -13.03 -10.75 -5.97
N GLU A 255 -12.98 -9.54 -5.37
CA GLU A 255 -14.04 -9.01 -4.49
C GLU A 255 -15.22 -8.40 -5.25
N THR A 256 -14.97 -7.65 -6.33
CA THR A 256 -16.05 -6.94 -7.07
C THR A 256 -16.99 -7.91 -7.78
N THR A 257 -18.27 -7.75 -7.53
CA THR A 257 -19.34 -8.49 -8.17
C THR A 257 -20.04 -7.69 -9.29
N PRO A 258 -20.79 -8.33 -10.19
CA PRO A 258 -21.65 -7.61 -11.16
C PRO A 258 -22.66 -6.66 -10.49
N GLU A 259 -23.13 -6.98 -9.28
CA GLU A 259 -24.05 -6.14 -8.52
C GLU A 259 -23.34 -4.87 -8.01
N ASP A 260 -22.11 -4.99 -7.53
CA ASP A 260 -21.30 -3.84 -7.13
C ASP A 260 -21.08 -2.87 -8.30
N LEU A 261 -20.79 -3.41 -9.49
CA LEU A 261 -20.63 -2.62 -10.71
C LEU A 261 -21.92 -1.91 -11.11
N ALA A 262 -23.07 -2.59 -11.02
CA ALA A 262 -24.38 -2.01 -11.34
C ALA A 262 -24.76 -0.88 -10.37
N ASN A 263 -24.34 -0.97 -9.11
CA ASN A 263 -24.59 0.00 -8.06
C ASN A 263 -23.52 1.10 -7.96
N TYR A 264 -22.40 0.96 -8.69
CA TYR A 264 -21.29 1.90 -8.64
C TYR A 264 -21.69 3.27 -9.21
N LYS A 265 -21.50 4.33 -8.41
CA LYS A 265 -21.90 5.71 -8.77
C LYS A 265 -20.78 6.54 -9.37
N GLY A 266 -19.54 6.03 -9.35
CA GLY A 266 -18.37 6.70 -9.93
C GLY A 266 -18.24 6.50 -11.44
N LYS A 267 -17.13 6.98 -12.01
CA LYS A 267 -16.77 6.67 -13.39
C LYS A 267 -16.61 5.15 -13.54
N PRO A 268 -17.27 4.49 -14.52
CA PRO A 268 -17.15 3.05 -14.70
C PRO A 268 -15.69 2.64 -14.99
N PRO A 269 -15.31 1.37 -14.73
CA PRO A 269 -14.06 0.81 -15.24
C PRO A 269 -13.93 1.01 -16.75
N ALA A 270 -12.72 1.14 -17.27
CA ALA A 270 -12.47 1.23 -18.71
C ALA A 270 -12.85 -0.05 -19.42
N ILE A 271 -12.68 -1.19 -18.74
CA ILE A 271 -13.13 -2.51 -19.16
C ILE A 271 -13.39 -3.40 -17.93
N VAL A 272 -14.31 -4.35 -18.03
CA VAL A 272 -14.60 -5.39 -17.03
C VAL A 272 -14.42 -6.75 -17.69
N VAL A 273 -13.62 -7.61 -17.06
CA VAL A 273 -13.33 -8.96 -17.55
C VAL A 273 -13.44 -9.99 -16.42
N GLU A 274 -13.69 -11.25 -16.73
CA GLU A 274 -13.75 -12.32 -15.73
C GLU A 274 -12.38 -12.52 -15.05
N THR A 275 -11.33 -12.62 -15.88
CA THR A 275 -9.94 -12.76 -15.46
C THR A 275 -9.05 -11.91 -16.38
N PHE A 276 -7.85 -11.57 -15.93
CA PHE A 276 -6.99 -10.61 -16.63
C PHE A 276 -6.60 -11.03 -18.06
N ASP A 277 -6.50 -12.33 -18.34
CA ASP A 277 -6.21 -12.84 -19.70
C ASP A 277 -7.29 -12.47 -20.74
N LYS A 278 -8.52 -12.18 -20.29
CA LYS A 278 -9.62 -11.79 -21.18
C LYS A 278 -9.52 -10.36 -21.71
N VAL A 279 -8.59 -9.57 -21.22
CA VAL A 279 -8.39 -8.19 -21.68
C VAL A 279 -7.96 -8.11 -23.15
N ASP A 280 -7.38 -9.17 -23.71
CA ASP A 280 -6.84 -9.24 -25.08
C ASP A 280 -7.85 -9.76 -26.11
N ILE A 281 -9.05 -10.19 -25.69
CA ILE A 281 -10.05 -10.85 -26.55
C ILE A 281 -11.11 -9.86 -27.07
N GLN A 282 -11.09 -8.61 -26.64
CA GLN A 282 -12.08 -7.59 -27.03
C GLN A 282 -11.53 -6.63 -28.11
#